data_53da37238454a069db9352689eed45d3
#
_entry.id   53da37238454a069db9352689eed45d3
#
_cell.length_a   1.000
_cell.length_b   1.000
_cell.length_c   1.000
_cell.angle_alpha   90.00
_cell.angle_beta   90.00
_cell.angle_gamma   90.00
#
_symmetry.space_group_name_H-M   'P 1'
#
loop_
_entity.id
_entity.type
_entity.pdbx_description
1 polymer ?
#
loop_
_entity_poly.entity_id
_entity_poly.type
_entity_poly.pdbx_seq_one_letter_code
_entity_poly.pdbx_strand_id
1 'polypeptide(L)'
;MARNETRLQALSDRLTKETGRSVTPLRADLGDKADLAKVEGILRDDPAITMLVNNAGFGSITPLLKSDVDRMDDMIALNITALTRLTYAAAPAFVARGAGMIINIASIVGIAPEILNGVYGATKAYVLAFSHSLQHELGDKGIRIQAVLPGATATDFWEKTGRPYQDLPASMVMSPEDMVDAALVGLDQGELVTIPSLHDGDDWTQFEAARRAISKKFGNSAPAPRYRIHPQASA
;
A
#
# COMPACT_ATOMS: atom_id res chain seq x y z
N MET A 1 -1.57 9.60 -13.15
CA MET A 1 -0.39 9.02 -13.83
C MET A 1 -0.60 7.53 -14.07
N ALA A 2 -0.25 7.02 -15.27
CA ALA A 2 -0.26 5.59 -15.64
C ALA A 2 0.49 5.38 -16.97
N ARG A 3 0.59 4.10 -17.43
CA ARG A 3 1.29 3.75 -18.68
C ARG A 3 0.46 3.98 -19.94
N ASN A 4 -0.86 3.85 -19.85
CA ASN A 4 -1.76 3.97 -21.00
C ASN A 4 -2.20 5.41 -21.20
N GLU A 5 -1.60 6.08 -22.17
CA GLU A 5 -1.85 7.49 -22.48
C GLU A 5 -3.29 7.77 -22.93
N THR A 6 -3.85 6.88 -23.78
CA THR A 6 -5.23 7.04 -24.26
C THR A 6 -6.24 6.99 -23.11
N ARG A 7 -6.10 6.01 -22.19
CA ARG A 7 -6.96 5.92 -21.01
C ARG A 7 -6.77 7.11 -20.06
N LEU A 8 -5.53 7.60 -19.91
CA LEU A 8 -5.24 8.78 -19.09
C LEU A 8 -5.90 10.02 -19.66
N GLN A 9 -5.82 10.25 -20.99
CA GLN A 9 -6.43 11.41 -21.62
C GLN A 9 -7.96 11.35 -21.49
N ALA A 10 -8.57 10.21 -21.80
CA ALA A 10 -10.03 10.03 -21.66
C ALA A 10 -10.50 10.29 -20.21
N LEU A 11 -9.74 9.81 -19.21
CA LEU A 11 -10.05 10.07 -17.80
C LEU A 11 -9.92 11.55 -17.44
N SER A 12 -8.84 12.21 -17.91
CA SER A 12 -8.60 13.63 -17.71
C SER A 12 -9.74 14.48 -18.26
N ASP A 13 -10.15 14.22 -19.50
CA ASP A 13 -11.23 14.94 -20.17
C ASP A 13 -12.56 14.78 -19.43
N ARG A 14 -12.86 13.54 -19.02
CA ARG A 14 -14.08 13.23 -18.26
C ARG A 14 -14.10 13.98 -16.93
N LEU A 15 -13.04 13.85 -16.12
CA LEU A 15 -12.96 14.47 -14.80
C LEU A 15 -12.99 16.00 -14.89
N THR A 16 -12.29 16.58 -15.88
CA THR A 16 -12.32 18.05 -16.11
C THR A 16 -13.74 18.51 -16.42
N LYS A 17 -14.46 17.76 -17.27
CA LYS A 17 -15.84 18.06 -17.63
C LYS A 17 -16.81 17.93 -16.46
N GLU A 18 -16.66 16.87 -15.65
CA GLU A 18 -17.56 16.56 -14.53
C GLU A 18 -17.36 17.51 -13.34
N THR A 19 -16.11 17.92 -13.08
CA THR A 19 -15.75 18.61 -11.84
C THR A 19 -15.37 20.09 -12.04
N GLY A 20 -15.08 20.50 -13.27
CA GLY A 20 -14.51 21.81 -13.58
C GLY A 20 -13.06 21.98 -13.09
N ARG A 21 -12.42 20.91 -12.57
CA ARG A 21 -11.04 20.96 -12.09
C ARG A 21 -10.05 20.67 -13.22
N SER A 22 -8.88 21.29 -13.15
CA SER A 22 -7.77 20.93 -14.04
C SER A 22 -7.22 19.54 -13.68
N VAL A 23 -7.14 18.64 -14.66
CA VAL A 23 -6.57 17.31 -14.51
C VAL A 23 -5.45 17.15 -15.52
N THR A 24 -4.21 17.04 -15.05
CA THR A 24 -3.03 16.90 -15.91
C THR A 24 -2.63 15.42 -16.03
N PRO A 25 -2.80 14.79 -17.19
CA PRO A 25 -2.35 13.42 -17.39
C PRO A 25 -0.81 13.38 -17.47
N LEU A 26 -0.21 12.39 -16.81
CA LEU A 26 1.22 12.12 -16.90
C LEU A 26 1.43 10.65 -17.26
N ARG A 27 1.94 10.40 -18.48
CA ARG A 27 2.38 9.05 -18.86
C ARG A 27 3.72 8.74 -18.18
N ALA A 28 3.77 7.66 -17.41
CA ALA A 28 5.00 7.12 -16.83
C ALA A 28 4.82 5.63 -16.51
N ASP A 29 5.88 4.85 -16.72
CA ASP A 29 6.04 3.50 -16.20
C ASP A 29 6.94 3.54 -14.97
N LEU A 30 6.38 3.32 -13.79
CA LEU A 30 7.15 3.34 -12.54
C LEU A 30 8.09 2.13 -12.37
N GLY A 31 8.01 1.13 -13.25
CA GLY A 31 9.02 0.08 -13.37
C GLY A 31 10.26 0.55 -14.15
N ASP A 32 10.15 1.60 -14.96
CA ASP A 32 11.28 2.21 -15.65
C ASP A 32 11.96 3.26 -14.78
N LYS A 33 13.29 3.18 -14.66
CA LYS A 33 14.08 4.07 -13.78
C LYS A 33 14.05 5.53 -14.22
N ALA A 34 14.00 5.82 -15.53
CA ALA A 34 14.01 7.18 -16.04
C ALA A 34 12.63 7.84 -15.82
N ASP A 35 11.54 7.11 -16.09
CA ASP A 35 10.19 7.56 -15.82
C ASP A 35 9.96 7.78 -14.31
N LEU A 36 10.43 6.87 -13.47
CA LEU A 36 10.36 7.01 -12.02
C LEU A 36 11.10 8.27 -11.54
N ALA A 37 12.34 8.49 -12.01
CA ALA A 37 13.13 9.68 -11.67
C ALA A 37 12.43 10.99 -12.11
N LYS A 38 11.77 10.97 -13.27
CA LYS A 38 10.94 12.10 -13.73
C LYS A 38 9.80 12.42 -12.76
N VAL A 39 9.08 11.40 -12.30
CA VAL A 39 7.98 11.59 -11.34
C VAL A 39 8.50 12.06 -9.99
N GLU A 40 9.63 11.55 -9.53
CA GLU A 40 10.32 12.05 -8.32
C GLU A 40 10.68 13.53 -8.43
N GLY A 41 11.18 13.96 -9.59
CA GLY A 41 11.47 15.37 -9.85
C GLY A 41 10.23 16.25 -9.68
N ILE A 42 9.12 15.84 -10.30
CA ILE A 42 7.84 16.57 -10.17
C ILE A 42 7.40 16.66 -8.71
N LEU A 43 7.48 15.58 -7.95
CA LEU A 43 7.09 15.55 -6.53
C LEU A 43 7.96 16.45 -5.64
N ARG A 44 9.25 16.59 -5.98
CA ARG A 44 10.16 17.50 -5.25
C ARG A 44 9.95 18.94 -5.58
N ASP A 45 9.71 19.25 -6.87
CA ASP A 45 9.85 20.60 -7.41
C ASP A 45 8.52 21.33 -7.50
N ASP A 46 7.37 20.63 -7.50
CA ASP A 46 6.04 21.25 -7.56
C ASP A 46 5.45 21.48 -6.16
N PRO A 47 5.46 22.73 -5.66
CA PRO A 47 4.92 23.07 -4.34
C PRO A 47 3.39 22.97 -4.26
N ALA A 48 2.67 22.85 -5.37
CA ALA A 48 1.23 22.71 -5.39
C ALA A 48 0.77 21.29 -5.01
N ILE A 49 1.66 20.30 -5.06
CA ILE A 49 1.34 18.92 -4.67
C ILE A 49 1.23 18.84 -3.14
N THR A 50 0.04 18.48 -2.65
CA THR A 50 -0.28 18.35 -1.23
C THR A 50 -0.66 16.93 -0.82
N MET A 51 -0.88 16.04 -1.79
CA MET A 51 -1.25 14.65 -1.58
C MET A 51 -0.51 13.74 -2.54
N LEU A 52 0.04 12.65 -2.01
CA LEU A 52 0.59 11.54 -2.78
C LEU A 52 -0.27 10.29 -2.54
N VAL A 53 -0.82 9.72 -3.61
CA VAL A 53 -1.52 8.43 -3.56
C VAL A 53 -0.68 7.36 -4.25
N ASN A 54 -0.06 6.49 -3.49
CA ASN A 54 0.72 5.35 -3.97
C ASN A 54 -0.21 4.17 -4.25
N ASN A 55 -0.81 4.18 -5.46
CA ASN A 55 -1.76 3.17 -5.89
C ASN A 55 -1.18 2.17 -6.91
N ALA A 56 -0.13 2.55 -7.63
CA ALA A 56 0.46 1.70 -8.66
C ALA A 56 0.95 0.37 -8.08
N GLY A 57 0.57 -0.74 -8.72
CA GLY A 57 0.97 -2.06 -8.28
C GLY A 57 0.30 -3.15 -9.10
N PHE A 58 0.82 -4.36 -8.99
CA PHE A 58 0.18 -5.57 -9.50
C PHE A 58 0.39 -6.73 -8.53
N GLY A 59 -0.37 -7.79 -8.73
CA GLY A 59 -0.32 -8.99 -7.91
C GLY A 59 -0.19 -10.25 -8.73
N SER A 60 -0.08 -11.37 -8.03
CA SER A 60 -0.08 -12.72 -8.59
C SER A 60 -0.82 -13.65 -7.64
N ILE A 61 -1.47 -14.66 -8.23
CA ILE A 61 -2.04 -15.82 -7.52
C ILE A 61 -1.20 -17.08 -7.76
N THR A 62 -0.18 -16.99 -8.62
CA THR A 62 0.62 -18.15 -9.03
C THR A 62 1.46 -18.64 -7.84
N PRO A 63 1.39 -19.93 -7.47
CA PRO A 63 2.22 -20.50 -6.42
C PRO A 63 3.73 -20.38 -6.73
N LEU A 64 4.55 -20.30 -5.70
CA LEU A 64 6.02 -20.10 -5.80
C LEU A 64 6.68 -21.03 -6.82
N LEU A 65 6.38 -22.32 -6.79
CA LEU A 65 7.02 -23.30 -7.68
C LEU A 65 6.60 -23.19 -9.16
N LYS A 66 5.62 -22.33 -9.47
CA LYS A 66 5.10 -22.09 -10.83
C LYS A 66 5.22 -20.64 -11.25
N SER A 67 5.71 -19.76 -10.38
CA SER A 67 5.86 -18.34 -10.66
C SER A 67 7.23 -18.06 -11.30
N ASP A 68 7.25 -17.08 -12.20
CA ASP A 68 8.44 -16.54 -12.79
C ASP A 68 9.11 -15.57 -11.80
N VAL A 69 10.37 -15.78 -11.48
CA VAL A 69 11.12 -14.98 -10.52
C VAL A 69 11.36 -13.55 -11.02
N ASP A 70 11.58 -13.35 -12.31
CA ASP A 70 11.80 -12.02 -12.88
C ASP A 70 10.52 -11.18 -12.76
N ARG A 71 9.34 -11.80 -12.98
CA ARG A 71 8.07 -11.14 -12.74
C ARG A 71 7.84 -10.82 -11.27
N MET A 72 8.35 -11.62 -10.35
CA MET A 72 8.29 -11.34 -8.90
C MET A 72 9.21 -10.17 -8.54
N ASP A 73 10.37 -10.06 -9.17
CA ASP A 73 11.28 -8.92 -9.01
C ASP A 73 10.65 -7.62 -9.54
N ASP A 74 10.04 -7.65 -10.72
CA ASP A 74 9.23 -6.54 -11.24
C ASP A 74 8.13 -6.10 -10.27
N MET A 75 7.48 -7.06 -9.59
CA MET A 75 6.46 -6.77 -8.59
C MET A 75 7.05 -6.04 -7.39
N ILE A 76 8.21 -6.47 -6.90
CA ILE A 76 8.93 -5.81 -5.81
C ILE A 76 9.34 -4.40 -6.24
N ALA A 77 9.90 -4.27 -7.45
CA ALA A 77 10.30 -2.98 -7.99
C ALA A 77 9.13 -1.99 -8.04
N LEU A 78 7.95 -2.41 -8.52
CA LEU A 78 6.80 -1.52 -8.61
C LEU A 78 6.10 -1.31 -7.26
N ASN A 79 5.79 -2.39 -6.54
CA ASN A 79 4.97 -2.30 -5.32
C ASN A 79 5.72 -1.74 -4.12
N ILE A 80 7.05 -1.90 -4.07
CA ILE A 80 7.91 -1.48 -2.95
C ILE A 80 8.82 -0.34 -3.36
N THR A 81 9.73 -0.57 -4.31
CA THR A 81 10.80 0.39 -4.63
C THR A 81 10.23 1.71 -5.14
N ALA A 82 9.29 1.67 -6.11
CA ALA A 82 8.68 2.87 -6.65
C ALA A 82 7.90 3.64 -5.56
N LEU A 83 7.05 2.95 -4.78
CA LEU A 83 6.31 3.55 -3.67
C LEU A 83 7.23 4.23 -2.66
N THR A 84 8.30 3.56 -2.25
CA THR A 84 9.29 4.10 -1.31
C THR A 84 9.93 5.36 -1.88
N ARG A 85 10.43 5.32 -3.11
CA ARG A 85 11.11 6.44 -3.75
C ARG A 85 10.21 7.66 -3.93
N LEU A 86 8.96 7.46 -4.36
CA LEU A 86 7.99 8.54 -4.50
C LEU A 86 7.64 9.16 -3.14
N THR A 87 7.52 8.35 -2.09
CA THR A 87 7.32 8.83 -0.72
C THR A 87 8.50 9.70 -0.25
N TYR A 88 9.74 9.24 -0.47
CA TYR A 88 10.95 10.02 -0.14
C TYR A 88 11.07 11.31 -0.95
N ALA A 89 10.57 11.33 -2.18
CA ALA A 89 10.56 12.53 -3.01
C ALA A 89 9.55 13.57 -2.52
N ALA A 90 8.36 13.14 -2.07
CA ALA A 90 7.27 14.05 -1.66
C ALA A 90 7.40 14.53 -0.20
N ALA A 91 7.84 13.65 0.72
CA ALA A 91 7.79 13.91 2.16
C ALA A 91 8.56 15.16 2.60
N PRO A 92 9.76 15.50 2.09
CA PRO A 92 10.49 16.70 2.51
C PRO A 92 9.70 18.00 2.27
N ALA A 93 9.05 18.14 1.10
CA ALA A 93 8.24 19.31 0.79
C ALA A 93 6.98 19.41 1.68
N PHE A 94 6.36 18.28 1.99
CA PHE A 94 5.22 18.20 2.90
C PHE A 94 5.62 18.62 4.32
N VAL A 95 6.74 18.09 4.84
CA VAL A 95 7.27 18.44 6.16
C VAL A 95 7.66 19.91 6.24
N ALA A 96 8.37 20.45 5.23
CA ALA A 96 8.74 21.85 5.20
C ALA A 96 7.53 22.80 5.26
N ARG A 97 6.40 22.36 4.72
CA ARG A 97 5.13 23.10 4.72
C ARG A 97 4.30 22.88 6.01
N GLY A 98 4.62 21.85 6.79
CA GLY A 98 3.83 21.42 7.94
C GLY A 98 2.45 20.83 7.57
N ALA A 99 2.25 20.43 6.31
CA ALA A 99 0.99 19.90 5.81
C ALA A 99 1.21 19.01 4.58
N GLY A 100 0.56 17.85 4.56
CA GLY A 100 0.57 16.92 3.44
C GLY A 100 -0.15 15.62 3.76
N MET A 101 -0.42 14.84 2.72
CA MET A 101 -1.07 13.54 2.86
C MET A 101 -0.36 12.48 2.02
N ILE A 102 -0.17 11.29 2.59
CA ILE A 102 0.36 10.12 1.89
C ILE A 102 -0.61 8.96 2.09
N ILE A 103 -1.23 8.54 1.01
CA ILE A 103 -2.15 7.40 0.98
C ILE A 103 -1.46 6.25 0.28
N ASN A 104 -1.28 5.14 0.97
CA ASN A 104 -0.65 3.93 0.45
C ASN A 104 -1.68 2.82 0.26
N ILE A 105 -1.85 2.33 -0.96
CA ILE A 105 -2.76 1.21 -1.23
C ILE A 105 -2.03 -0.10 -0.96
N ALA A 106 -2.29 -0.65 0.23
CA ALA A 106 -1.85 -1.98 0.65
C ALA A 106 -2.82 -3.08 0.16
N SER A 107 -3.23 -3.99 1.02
CA SER A 107 -4.26 -5.01 0.82
C SER A 107 -4.46 -5.78 2.14
N ILE A 108 -5.60 -6.45 2.30
CA ILE A 108 -5.82 -7.40 3.40
C ILE A 108 -4.77 -8.53 3.43
N VAL A 109 -4.19 -8.89 2.28
CA VAL A 109 -3.10 -9.89 2.21
C VAL A 109 -1.79 -9.39 2.85
N GLY A 110 -1.69 -8.12 3.20
CA GLY A 110 -0.60 -7.61 4.03
C GLY A 110 -0.69 -8.09 5.49
N ILE A 111 -1.88 -8.51 5.93
CA ILE A 111 -2.14 -9.11 7.24
C ILE A 111 -2.21 -10.64 7.12
N ALA A 112 -2.81 -11.16 6.06
CA ALA A 112 -3.03 -12.57 5.79
C ALA A 112 -2.34 -12.99 4.47
N PRO A 113 -0.99 -13.07 4.44
CA PRO A 113 -0.22 -13.28 3.20
C PRO A 113 -0.43 -14.66 2.55
N GLU A 114 -0.96 -15.62 3.29
CA GLU A 114 -1.28 -16.97 2.83
C GLU A 114 -2.47 -17.04 1.85
N ILE A 115 -3.27 -15.97 1.74
CA ILE A 115 -4.45 -15.94 0.87
C ILE A 115 -4.09 -15.96 -0.62
N LEU A 116 -2.97 -15.32 -1.00
CA LEU A 116 -2.51 -15.21 -2.39
C LEU A 116 -1.03 -15.61 -2.53
N ASN A 117 -0.36 -15.16 -3.61
CA ASN A 117 1.08 -15.39 -3.79
C ASN A 117 1.90 -14.72 -2.67
N GLY A 118 2.88 -15.45 -2.13
CA GLY A 118 3.70 -15.00 -1.00
C GLY A 118 4.49 -13.72 -1.26
N VAL A 119 5.00 -13.49 -2.48
CA VAL A 119 5.69 -12.25 -2.84
C VAL A 119 4.70 -11.08 -2.83
N TYR A 120 3.51 -11.26 -3.40
CA TYR A 120 2.49 -10.22 -3.36
C TYR A 120 2.08 -9.88 -1.93
N GLY A 121 1.78 -10.89 -1.10
CA GLY A 121 1.48 -10.69 0.32
C GLY A 121 2.59 -9.94 1.04
N ALA A 122 3.84 -10.33 0.82
CA ALA A 122 5.01 -9.68 1.39
C ALA A 122 5.15 -8.21 0.95
N THR A 123 4.89 -7.88 -0.34
CA THR A 123 4.92 -6.48 -0.78
C THR A 123 3.85 -5.64 -0.09
N LYS A 124 2.67 -6.19 0.15
CA LYS A 124 1.57 -5.48 0.84
C LYS A 124 1.78 -5.38 2.36
N ALA A 125 2.44 -6.36 2.97
CA ALA A 125 2.92 -6.28 4.35
C ALA A 125 3.99 -5.18 4.52
N TYR A 126 4.92 -5.06 3.55
CA TYR A 126 5.87 -3.94 3.52
C TYR A 126 5.15 -2.59 3.52
N VAL A 127 4.16 -2.40 2.65
CA VAL A 127 3.41 -1.15 2.54
C VAL A 127 2.71 -0.80 3.85
N LEU A 128 2.09 -1.77 4.52
CA LEU A 128 1.46 -1.58 5.82
C LEU A 128 2.48 -1.19 6.89
N ALA A 129 3.59 -1.94 7.01
CA ALA A 129 4.64 -1.67 7.97
C ALA A 129 5.30 -0.30 7.74
N PHE A 130 5.56 0.05 6.47
CA PHE A 130 6.11 1.35 6.10
C PHE A 130 5.16 2.50 6.46
N SER A 131 3.86 2.34 6.26
CA SER A 131 2.86 3.34 6.66
C SER A 131 2.83 3.57 8.17
N HIS A 132 2.97 2.52 8.98
CA HIS A 132 3.12 2.65 10.43
C HIS A 132 4.39 3.43 10.82
N SER A 133 5.52 3.15 10.16
CA SER A 133 6.78 3.88 10.39
C SER A 133 6.64 5.35 10.00
N LEU A 134 6.09 5.65 8.83
CA LEU A 134 5.84 7.01 8.37
C LEU A 134 4.94 7.80 9.34
N GLN A 135 3.89 7.19 9.88
CA GLN A 135 3.04 7.83 10.89
C GLN A 135 3.83 8.19 12.16
N HIS A 136 4.71 7.28 12.59
CA HIS A 136 5.56 7.54 13.75
C HIS A 136 6.57 8.66 13.51
N GLU A 137 7.14 8.74 12.30
CA GLU A 137 8.19 9.70 11.94
C GLU A 137 7.65 11.07 11.55
N LEU A 138 6.44 11.13 10.96
CA LEU A 138 5.93 12.32 10.27
C LEU A 138 4.59 12.83 10.84
N GLY A 139 3.90 12.06 11.67
CA GLY A 139 2.58 12.43 12.16
C GLY A 139 2.58 13.72 13.00
N ASP A 140 3.61 13.92 13.81
CA ASP A 140 3.83 15.13 14.62
C ASP A 140 4.27 16.35 13.79
N LYS A 141 4.64 16.14 12.52
CA LYS A 141 5.04 17.18 11.57
C LYS A 141 3.89 17.64 10.66
N GLY A 142 2.66 17.31 11.01
CA GLY A 142 1.47 17.71 10.27
C GLY A 142 1.19 16.89 9.01
N ILE A 143 1.82 15.70 8.86
CA ILE A 143 1.62 14.83 7.71
C ILE A 143 0.62 13.73 8.08
N ARG A 144 -0.44 13.61 7.29
CA ARG A 144 -1.43 12.54 7.42
C ARG A 144 -0.99 11.33 6.60
N ILE A 145 -0.93 10.18 7.25
CA ILE A 145 -0.60 8.90 6.61
C ILE A 145 -1.83 8.00 6.67
N GLN A 146 -2.15 7.36 5.55
CA GLN A 146 -3.18 6.32 5.50
C GLN A 146 -2.68 5.11 4.71
N ALA A 147 -2.86 3.93 5.26
CA ALA A 147 -2.78 2.66 4.55
C ALA A 147 -4.20 2.15 4.29
N VAL A 148 -4.59 2.03 3.05
CA VAL A 148 -5.86 1.39 2.67
C VAL A 148 -5.59 -0.08 2.38
N LEU A 149 -6.37 -0.97 3.00
CA LEU A 149 -6.26 -2.42 2.85
C LEU A 149 -7.50 -2.99 2.14
N PRO A 150 -7.62 -2.85 0.81
CA PRO A 150 -8.75 -3.44 0.10
C PRO A 150 -8.79 -4.96 0.22
N GLY A 151 -10.00 -5.50 0.28
CA GLY A 151 -10.30 -6.88 -0.07
C GLY A 151 -10.38 -7.07 -1.59
N ALA A 152 -11.12 -8.08 -2.04
CA ALA A 152 -11.37 -8.25 -3.46
C ALA A 152 -12.20 -7.08 -4.00
N THR A 153 -11.68 -6.38 -5.02
CA THR A 153 -12.32 -5.23 -5.65
C THR A 153 -12.47 -5.49 -7.15
N ALA A 154 -13.62 -5.16 -7.72
CA ALA A 154 -13.97 -5.44 -9.12
C ALA A 154 -13.19 -4.53 -10.08
N THR A 155 -11.96 -4.90 -10.42
CA THR A 155 -11.05 -4.12 -11.27
C THR A 155 -10.28 -5.01 -12.24
N ASP A 156 -9.66 -4.40 -13.26
CA ASP A 156 -8.72 -5.06 -14.21
C ASP A 156 -7.49 -5.70 -13.51
N PHE A 157 -7.31 -5.48 -12.22
CA PHE A 157 -6.24 -6.12 -11.43
C PHE A 157 -6.32 -7.65 -11.54
N TRP A 158 -7.51 -8.20 -11.44
CA TRP A 158 -7.74 -9.65 -11.42
C TRP A 158 -7.44 -10.31 -12.77
N GLU A 159 -7.75 -9.67 -13.88
CA GLU A 159 -7.42 -10.19 -15.21
C GLU A 159 -5.91 -10.43 -15.36
N LYS A 160 -5.10 -9.53 -14.82
CA LYS A 160 -3.63 -9.63 -14.86
C LYS A 160 -3.08 -10.69 -13.92
N THR A 161 -3.84 -11.14 -12.93
CA THR A 161 -3.45 -12.22 -12.02
C THR A 161 -3.71 -13.61 -12.61
N GLY A 162 -4.47 -13.70 -13.70
CA GLY A 162 -4.88 -14.95 -14.34
C GLY A 162 -6.18 -15.56 -13.78
N ARG A 163 -6.90 -14.84 -12.91
CA ARG A 163 -8.21 -15.22 -12.38
C ARG A 163 -9.13 -14.01 -12.38
N PRO A 164 -10.19 -13.97 -13.21
CA PRO A 164 -11.14 -12.88 -13.20
C PRO A 164 -11.88 -12.82 -11.86
N TYR A 165 -12.26 -11.61 -11.42
CA TYR A 165 -12.96 -11.44 -10.13
C TYR A 165 -14.36 -12.07 -10.13
N GLN A 166 -14.94 -12.29 -11.30
CA GLN A 166 -16.22 -12.97 -11.49
C GLN A 166 -16.21 -14.44 -10.99
N ASP A 167 -15.01 -15.03 -10.87
CA ASP A 167 -14.82 -16.37 -10.29
C ASP A 167 -14.83 -16.37 -8.76
N LEU A 168 -14.89 -15.19 -8.14
CA LEU A 168 -15.01 -15.04 -6.69
C LEU A 168 -16.48 -14.96 -6.28
N PRO A 169 -16.83 -15.38 -5.05
CA PRO A 169 -18.17 -15.15 -4.53
C PRO A 169 -18.53 -13.66 -4.56
N ALA A 170 -19.67 -13.31 -5.14
CA ALA A 170 -20.10 -11.91 -5.29
C ALA A 170 -20.14 -11.16 -3.94
N SER A 171 -20.44 -11.86 -2.84
CA SER A 171 -20.45 -11.30 -1.48
C SER A 171 -19.06 -10.90 -0.96
N MET A 172 -17.99 -11.27 -1.65
CA MET A 172 -16.60 -10.94 -1.27
C MET A 172 -16.01 -9.84 -2.17
N VAL A 173 -16.72 -9.42 -3.21
CA VAL A 173 -16.20 -8.47 -4.21
C VAL A 173 -16.87 -7.12 -4.05
N MET A 174 -16.09 -6.13 -3.67
CA MET A 174 -16.53 -4.73 -3.51
C MET A 174 -16.40 -3.97 -4.84
N SER A 175 -17.27 -2.99 -5.08
CA SER A 175 -17.10 -2.06 -6.21
C SER A 175 -15.88 -1.16 -5.98
N PRO A 176 -15.21 -0.68 -7.04
CA PRO A 176 -14.14 0.31 -6.90
C PRO A 176 -14.62 1.60 -6.22
N GLU A 177 -15.84 2.02 -6.50
CA GLU A 177 -16.46 3.21 -5.96
C GLU A 177 -16.65 3.08 -4.45
N ASP A 178 -17.29 2.01 -3.96
CA ASP A 178 -17.50 1.77 -2.54
C ASP A 178 -16.16 1.67 -1.78
N MET A 179 -15.14 1.04 -2.39
CA MET A 179 -13.82 0.92 -1.80
C MET A 179 -13.15 2.30 -1.64
N VAL A 180 -13.25 3.17 -2.65
CA VAL A 180 -12.68 4.52 -2.61
C VAL A 180 -13.45 5.40 -1.64
N ASP A 181 -14.76 5.35 -1.64
CA ASP A 181 -15.60 6.14 -0.72
C ASP A 181 -15.32 5.75 0.72
N ALA A 182 -15.22 4.46 1.04
CA ALA A 182 -14.83 4.01 2.37
C ALA A 182 -13.42 4.47 2.76
N ALA A 183 -12.46 4.44 1.83
CA ALA A 183 -11.10 4.93 2.07
C ALA A 183 -11.08 6.43 2.38
N LEU A 184 -11.87 7.24 1.66
CA LEU A 184 -11.97 8.68 1.89
C LEU A 184 -12.66 8.98 3.23
N VAL A 185 -13.70 8.25 3.60
CA VAL A 185 -14.34 8.38 4.93
C VAL A 185 -13.33 8.05 6.04
N GLY A 186 -12.58 6.95 5.91
CA GLY A 186 -11.52 6.61 6.87
C GLY A 186 -10.42 7.68 6.96
N LEU A 187 -10.05 8.28 5.83
CA LEU A 187 -9.12 9.42 5.79
C LEU A 187 -9.68 10.60 6.59
N ASP A 188 -10.94 10.96 6.40
CA ASP A 188 -11.58 12.09 7.10
C ASP A 188 -11.74 11.82 8.60
N GLN A 189 -11.92 10.56 9.00
CA GLN A 189 -11.94 10.12 10.39
C GLN A 189 -10.55 10.07 11.02
N GLY A 190 -9.48 10.24 10.24
CA GLY A 190 -8.10 10.21 10.72
C GLY A 190 -7.56 8.79 10.94
N GLU A 191 -8.14 7.78 10.29
CA GLU A 191 -7.64 6.41 10.37
C GLU A 191 -6.26 6.30 9.72
N LEU A 192 -5.32 5.70 10.45
CA LEU A 192 -4.02 5.30 9.88
C LEU A 192 -4.18 4.10 8.95
N VAL A 193 -5.06 3.18 9.32
CA VAL A 193 -5.33 1.97 8.54
C VAL A 193 -6.83 1.85 8.32
N THR A 194 -7.24 1.88 7.06
CA THR A 194 -8.63 1.71 6.65
C THR A 194 -8.78 0.37 5.93
N ILE A 195 -9.69 -0.48 6.43
CA ILE A 195 -9.97 -1.81 5.88
C ILE A 195 -11.45 -1.85 5.44
N PRO A 196 -11.77 -1.44 4.20
CA PRO A 196 -13.16 -1.26 3.75
C PRO A 196 -14.06 -2.49 3.91
N SER A 197 -13.49 -3.69 3.86
CA SER A 197 -14.23 -4.96 4.00
C SER A 197 -14.31 -5.49 5.44
N LEU A 198 -13.70 -4.84 6.42
CA LEU A 198 -13.77 -5.24 7.82
C LEU A 198 -14.94 -4.52 8.50
N HIS A 199 -16.03 -5.25 8.77
CA HIS A 199 -17.25 -4.65 9.31
C HIS A 199 -17.13 -4.27 10.78
N ASP A 200 -16.35 -5.01 11.56
CA ASP A 200 -16.09 -4.70 12.97
C ASP A 200 -14.69 -4.10 13.14
N GLY A 201 -14.64 -2.81 13.44
CA GLY A 201 -13.40 -2.08 13.66
C GLY A 201 -12.65 -2.50 14.93
N ASP A 202 -13.35 -3.15 15.87
CA ASP A 202 -12.73 -3.64 17.10
C ASP A 202 -11.75 -4.79 16.82
N ASP A 203 -11.96 -5.59 15.78
CA ASP A 203 -11.02 -6.63 15.36
C ASP A 203 -9.65 -6.03 15.00
N TRP A 204 -9.65 -4.93 14.24
CA TRP A 204 -8.40 -4.22 13.93
C TRP A 204 -7.77 -3.60 15.17
N THR A 205 -8.57 -3.00 16.02
CA THR A 205 -8.12 -2.38 17.27
C THR A 205 -7.43 -3.40 18.19
N GLN A 206 -8.00 -4.60 18.32
CA GLN A 206 -7.43 -5.70 19.11
C GLN A 206 -6.12 -6.22 18.49
N PHE A 207 -6.07 -6.40 17.17
CA PHE A 207 -4.86 -6.79 16.46
C PHE A 207 -3.71 -5.81 16.71
N GLU A 208 -3.95 -4.52 16.54
CA GLU A 208 -2.95 -3.47 16.77
C GLU A 208 -2.52 -3.38 18.25
N ALA A 209 -3.45 -3.53 19.18
CA ALA A 209 -3.14 -3.56 20.60
C ALA A 209 -2.22 -4.74 20.95
N ALA A 210 -2.48 -5.93 20.40
CA ALA A 210 -1.65 -7.13 20.59
C ALA A 210 -0.25 -6.92 19.98
N ARG A 211 -0.16 -6.39 18.75
CA ARG A 211 1.12 -6.06 18.09
C ARG A 211 1.96 -5.10 18.92
N ARG A 212 1.37 -4.01 19.43
CA ARG A 212 2.05 -3.02 20.27
C ARG A 212 2.46 -3.59 21.65
N ALA A 213 1.65 -4.48 22.22
CA ALA A 213 1.97 -5.13 23.49
C ALA A 213 3.18 -6.07 23.37
N ILE A 214 3.31 -6.79 22.25
CA ILE A 214 4.46 -7.66 21.97
C ILE A 214 5.73 -6.84 21.78
N SER A 215 5.69 -5.72 21.07
CA SER A 215 6.87 -4.91 20.78
C SER A 215 7.57 -4.42 22.03
N LYS A 216 6.83 -4.17 23.11
CA LYS A 216 7.37 -3.77 24.42
C LYS A 216 8.14 -4.89 25.14
N LYS A 217 8.07 -6.14 24.66
CA LYS A 217 8.67 -7.31 25.31
C LYS A 217 9.97 -7.78 24.67
N PHE A 218 10.47 -7.08 23.63
CA PHE A 218 11.66 -7.51 22.88
C PHE A 218 13.00 -7.12 23.56
N GLY A 219 12.98 -6.29 24.59
CA GLY A 219 14.18 -5.77 25.26
C GLY A 219 14.81 -6.77 26.25
N ASN A 220 15.06 -8.02 25.83
CA ASN A 220 15.71 -9.04 26.65
C ASN A 220 17.09 -9.36 26.10
N SER A 221 18.11 -9.32 26.95
CA SER A 221 19.50 -9.64 26.61
C SER A 221 19.82 -11.15 26.58
N ALA A 222 18.92 -11.98 27.09
CA ALA A 222 19.07 -13.45 27.11
C ALA A 222 18.00 -14.11 26.25
N PRO A 223 18.30 -15.28 25.63
CA PRO A 223 17.31 -16.06 24.93
C PRO A 223 16.14 -16.45 25.84
N ALA A 224 14.93 -16.48 25.25
CA ALA A 224 13.76 -16.94 25.97
C ALA A 224 13.99 -18.38 26.51
N PRO A 225 13.42 -18.73 27.69
CA PRO A 225 13.64 -20.06 28.31
C PRO A 225 13.37 -21.24 27.36
N ARG A 226 12.39 -21.11 26.47
CA ARG A 226 12.04 -22.14 25.47
C ARG A 226 13.13 -22.41 24.42
N TYR A 227 14.13 -21.55 24.29
CA TYR A 227 15.25 -21.69 23.36
C TYR A 227 16.56 -22.09 24.07
N ARG A 228 16.56 -22.26 25.40
CA ARG A 228 17.76 -22.66 26.14
C ARG A 228 17.97 -24.15 25.91
N ILE A 229 19.13 -24.49 25.37
CA ILE A 229 19.59 -25.87 25.30
C ILE A 229 19.97 -26.26 26.73
N HIS A 230 19.26 -27.22 27.34
CA HIS A 230 19.73 -27.82 28.58
C HIS A 230 20.99 -28.58 28.25
N PRO A 231 22.13 -28.35 28.98
CA PRO A 231 23.27 -29.25 28.86
C PRO A 231 22.75 -30.68 29.16
N GLN A 232 22.99 -31.59 28.24
CA GLN A 232 22.73 -33.02 28.53
C GLN A 232 23.54 -33.34 29.78
N ALA A 233 22.87 -33.80 30.85
CA ALA A 233 23.57 -34.29 32.00
C ALA A 233 24.48 -35.43 31.51
N SER A 234 25.77 -35.20 31.57
CA SER A 234 26.77 -36.22 31.30
C SER A 234 26.53 -37.35 32.30
N ALA A 235 26.14 -38.53 31.83
CA ALA A 235 26.00 -39.71 32.61
C ALA A 235 27.38 -40.24 33.06
#